data_9677fc7dbd9ef16cc2d47a435cad3ab7
#
_entry.id   9677fc7dbd9ef16cc2d47a435cad3ab7
#
_cell.length_a   1.000
_cell.length_b   1.000
_cell.length_c   1.000
_cell.angle_alpha   90.00
_cell.angle_beta   90.00
_cell.angle_gamma   90.00
#
_symmetry.space_group_name_H-M   'P 1'
#
loop_
_entity.id
_entity.type
_entity.pdbx_description
1 polymer ?
#
loop_
_entity_poly.entity_id
_entity_poly.type
_entity_poly.pdbx_seq_one_letter_code
_entity_poly.pdbx_strand_id
1 'polypeptide(L)'
;MNKRKNVVLFLAVMSAVVLFITGIQLPKEANAAKGNLNLKKLEVDEFFANRDGTFLLREMKKGKTFVYNQQRANQRFAPQSTFKVPNSLIGLQVGAVEDEYDIKYWDGVEREIEAWNRDHTLGSAMRNSVVWYYQAMARDIGEEQMSKWVRNISYGNQDISGGIDQFWLSSSLEISPMEQVGFLEKLYEENLPFDKNVMKTVKRMMIQQEGETFTLYGKTGQGSGIGWYVGFIETDNGSYSFATNIAGTSTDAKAITMDILKKYKLMTGE
;
A
#
# COMPACT_ATOMS: atom_id res chain seq x y z
N MET A 1 29.40 -66.89 -62.06
CA MET A 1 28.58 -65.71 -61.66
C MET A 1 29.26 -65.09 -60.42
N ASN A 2 30.12 -64.12 -60.66
CA ASN A 2 31.03 -63.62 -59.64
C ASN A 2 30.56 -62.25 -59.14
N LYS A 3 30.37 -62.15 -57.80
CA LYS A 3 30.20 -60.87 -57.14
C LYS A 3 31.56 -60.36 -56.65
N ARG A 4 32.08 -59.32 -57.26
CA ARG A 4 33.25 -58.60 -56.77
C ARG A 4 32.90 -57.67 -55.63
N LYS A 5 33.61 -57.81 -54.53
CA LYS A 5 33.57 -56.90 -53.38
C LYS A 5 34.42 -55.66 -53.68
N ASN A 6 33.88 -54.49 -53.59
CA ASN A 6 34.63 -53.26 -53.55
C ASN A 6 34.80 -52.81 -52.09
N VAL A 7 36.07 -52.81 -51.66
CA VAL A 7 36.49 -52.22 -50.40
C VAL A 7 36.79 -50.75 -50.66
N VAL A 8 36.08 -49.86 -50.03
CA VAL A 8 36.36 -48.43 -50.05
C VAL A 8 37.08 -48.06 -48.77
N LEU A 9 38.32 -47.62 -48.92
CA LEU A 9 39.21 -47.17 -47.87
C LEU A 9 38.83 -45.73 -47.52
N PHE A 10 38.29 -45.49 -46.31
CA PHE A 10 38.08 -44.12 -45.79
C PHE A 10 39.31 -43.65 -45.01
N LEU A 11 40.00 -42.68 -45.56
CA LEU A 11 41.04 -41.92 -44.90
C LEU A 11 40.36 -40.91 -43.94
N ALA A 12 40.53 -41.10 -42.64
CA ALA A 12 40.11 -40.13 -41.63
C ALA A 12 41.18 -39.05 -41.51
N VAL A 13 40.84 -37.84 -41.97
CA VAL A 13 41.60 -36.63 -41.72
C VAL A 13 41.16 -36.08 -40.36
N MET A 14 42.00 -36.21 -39.34
CA MET A 14 41.83 -35.55 -38.06
C MET A 14 42.22 -34.08 -38.20
N SER A 15 41.23 -33.21 -38.32
CA SER A 15 41.40 -31.78 -38.13
C SER A 15 41.26 -31.45 -36.64
N ALA A 16 42.38 -31.09 -36.00
CA ALA A 16 42.43 -30.57 -34.67
C ALA A 16 41.82 -29.16 -34.66
N VAL A 17 40.57 -29.04 -34.19
CA VAL A 17 39.97 -27.75 -33.89
C VAL A 17 40.43 -27.31 -32.50
N VAL A 18 41.36 -26.37 -32.44
CA VAL A 18 41.74 -25.70 -31.20
C VAL A 18 40.61 -24.73 -30.85
N LEU A 19 39.73 -25.09 -29.92
CA LEU A 19 38.77 -24.23 -29.31
C LEU A 19 39.49 -23.27 -28.35
N PHE A 20 39.70 -22.02 -28.80
CA PHE A 20 39.94 -20.90 -27.89
C PHE A 20 38.66 -20.66 -27.06
N ILE A 21 38.63 -21.20 -25.85
CA ILE A 21 37.63 -20.80 -24.85
C ILE A 21 38.05 -19.42 -24.33
N THR A 22 37.58 -18.36 -24.98
CA THR A 22 37.55 -17.03 -24.36
C THR A 22 36.60 -17.13 -23.17
N GLY A 23 37.19 -17.13 -21.99
CA GLY A 23 36.41 -17.07 -20.73
C GLY A 23 35.57 -15.79 -20.72
N ILE A 24 34.32 -15.93 -21.12
CA ILE A 24 33.28 -14.94 -20.75
C ILE A 24 33.10 -15.08 -19.25
N GLN A 25 33.77 -14.22 -18.48
CA GLN A 25 33.47 -14.01 -17.09
C GLN A 25 32.04 -13.45 -17.04
N LEU A 26 31.07 -14.31 -16.75
CA LEU A 26 29.75 -13.85 -16.32
C LEU A 26 29.96 -12.88 -15.16
N PRO A 27 29.30 -11.71 -15.18
CA PRO A 27 29.37 -10.81 -14.03
C PRO A 27 28.96 -11.64 -12.81
N LYS A 28 29.84 -11.66 -11.79
CA LYS A 28 29.49 -12.15 -10.46
C LYS A 28 28.15 -11.51 -10.12
N GLU A 29 27.12 -12.35 -9.96
CA GLU A 29 25.89 -11.90 -9.32
C GLU A 29 26.31 -11.11 -8.08
N ALA A 30 26.02 -9.81 -8.11
CA ALA A 30 26.14 -9.01 -6.91
C ALA A 30 25.24 -9.71 -5.89
N ASN A 31 25.85 -10.34 -4.90
CA ASN A 31 25.16 -10.77 -3.70
C ASN A 31 24.47 -9.52 -3.14
N ALA A 32 23.24 -9.29 -3.56
CA ALA A 32 22.35 -8.40 -2.85
C ALA A 32 22.34 -8.93 -1.43
N ALA A 33 23.04 -8.24 -0.56
CA ALA A 33 23.10 -8.58 0.85
C ALA A 33 21.65 -8.72 1.29
N LYS A 34 21.20 -9.94 1.59
CA LYS A 34 19.93 -10.20 2.27
C LYS A 34 20.03 -9.53 3.64
N GLY A 35 19.85 -8.22 3.63
CA GLY A 35 19.80 -7.40 4.83
C GLY A 35 18.52 -7.76 5.57
N ASN A 36 18.58 -8.79 6.41
CA ASN A 36 17.58 -8.94 7.45
C ASN A 36 17.56 -7.62 8.22
N LEU A 37 16.46 -6.88 8.09
CA LEU A 37 16.23 -5.65 8.83
C LEU A 37 16.24 -6.03 10.32
N ASN A 38 17.40 -5.94 10.96
CA ASN A 38 17.57 -6.27 12.39
C ASN A 38 17.13 -5.07 13.21
N LEU A 39 15.83 -4.72 13.10
CA LEU A 39 15.22 -3.67 13.87
C LEU A 39 15.13 -4.13 15.34
N LYS A 40 16.04 -3.69 16.17
CA LYS A 40 15.92 -3.84 17.63
C LYS A 40 15.00 -2.78 18.22
N LYS A 41 15.05 -1.56 17.70
CA LYS A 41 14.24 -0.40 18.10
C LYS A 41 14.15 0.56 16.90
N LEU A 42 13.03 1.29 16.79
CA LEU A 42 12.94 2.42 15.87
C LEU A 42 13.65 3.64 16.49
N GLU A 43 14.68 4.12 15.82
CA GLU A 43 15.38 5.36 16.16
C GLU A 43 14.99 6.39 15.11
N VAL A 44 13.90 7.11 15.35
CA VAL A 44 13.24 7.99 14.38
C VAL A 44 12.84 9.35 14.95
N ASP A 45 13.26 9.64 16.19
CA ASP A 45 12.95 10.90 16.89
C ASP A 45 13.28 12.13 16.05
N GLU A 46 14.39 12.07 15.32
CA GLU A 46 14.89 13.17 14.48
C GLU A 46 13.90 13.60 13.39
N PHE A 47 13.09 12.67 12.85
CA PHE A 47 12.14 12.96 11.78
C PHE A 47 10.90 13.68 12.29
N PHE A 48 10.61 13.61 13.59
CA PHE A 48 9.43 14.25 14.16
C PHE A 48 9.66 15.72 14.55
N ALA A 49 10.92 16.18 14.65
CA ALA A 49 11.27 17.57 14.94
C ALA A 49 10.45 18.18 16.10
N ASN A 50 10.32 17.46 17.22
CA ASN A 50 9.51 17.78 18.40
C ASN A 50 7.99 17.85 18.16
N ARG A 51 7.49 17.39 17.03
CA ARG A 51 6.04 17.22 16.82
C ARG A 51 5.53 16.02 17.60
N ASP A 52 4.34 16.14 18.18
CA ASP A 52 3.65 15.01 18.76
C ASP A 52 3.19 14.08 17.64
N GLY A 53 3.78 12.90 17.60
CA GLY A 53 3.54 11.94 16.53
C GLY A 53 3.91 10.52 16.92
N THR A 54 3.52 9.58 16.07
CA THR A 54 3.88 8.16 16.16
C THR A 54 4.14 7.59 14.78
N PHE A 55 5.03 6.61 14.71
CA PHE A 55 5.25 5.77 13.54
C PHE A 55 5.28 4.31 13.95
N LEU A 56 4.59 3.49 13.18
CA LEU A 56 4.58 2.05 13.31
C LEU A 56 5.06 1.41 12.01
N LEU A 57 5.89 0.38 12.16
CA LEU A 57 6.31 -0.48 11.06
C LEU A 57 6.11 -1.94 11.50
N ARG A 58 5.26 -2.68 10.78
CA ARG A 58 4.99 -4.08 11.07
C ARG A 58 5.57 -4.97 9.97
N GLU A 59 6.51 -5.80 10.34
CA GLU A 59 7.05 -6.85 9.49
C GLU A 59 6.03 -8.00 9.43
N MET A 60 5.30 -8.10 8.32
CA MET A 60 4.13 -8.99 8.22
C MET A 60 4.50 -10.45 8.37
N LYS A 61 5.56 -10.93 7.69
CA LYS A 61 5.99 -12.34 7.75
C LYS A 61 6.33 -12.82 9.16
N LYS A 62 6.85 -11.94 10.03
CA LYS A 62 7.22 -12.26 11.41
C LYS A 62 6.17 -11.83 12.43
N GLY A 63 5.14 -11.10 12.00
CA GLY A 63 4.13 -10.53 12.88
C GLY A 63 4.67 -9.53 13.90
N LYS A 64 5.87 -8.95 13.66
CA LYS A 64 6.56 -8.10 14.61
C LYS A 64 6.31 -6.62 14.29
N THR A 65 5.81 -5.87 15.27
CA THR A 65 5.56 -4.43 15.14
C THR A 65 6.61 -3.65 15.90
N PHE A 66 7.22 -2.68 15.24
CA PHE A 66 8.12 -1.68 15.82
C PHE A 66 7.34 -0.39 15.95
N VAL A 67 7.45 0.26 17.09
CA VAL A 67 6.65 1.44 17.43
C VAL A 67 7.55 2.55 17.96
N TYR A 68 7.38 3.74 17.39
CA TYR A 68 7.80 4.99 17.99
C TYR A 68 6.59 5.65 18.66
N ASN A 69 6.71 6.11 19.90
CA ASN A 69 5.65 6.68 20.73
C ASN A 69 4.44 5.74 20.90
N GLN A 70 4.61 4.71 21.72
CA GLN A 70 3.60 3.69 22.01
C GLN A 70 2.29 4.27 22.57
N GLN A 71 2.34 5.38 23.31
CA GLN A 71 1.14 6.00 23.89
C GLN A 71 0.23 6.49 22.75
N ARG A 72 0.79 7.29 21.82
CA ARG A 72 0.03 7.80 20.67
C ARG A 72 -0.38 6.70 19.70
N ALA A 73 0.44 5.65 19.56
CA ALA A 73 0.14 4.50 18.70
C ALA A 73 -1.16 3.78 19.07
N ASN A 74 -1.55 3.81 20.34
CA ASN A 74 -2.77 3.19 20.86
C ASN A 74 -3.94 4.19 21.03
N GLN A 75 -3.71 5.47 20.85
CA GLN A 75 -4.75 6.49 20.90
C GLN A 75 -5.54 6.50 19.60
N ARG A 76 -6.86 6.57 19.69
CA ARG A 76 -7.74 6.67 18.53
C ARG A 76 -7.91 8.12 18.09
N PHE A 77 -8.03 8.31 16.79
CA PHE A 77 -8.25 9.58 16.10
C PHE A 77 -9.19 9.35 14.92
N ALA A 78 -9.90 10.39 14.50
CA ALA A 78 -10.69 10.32 13.28
C ALA A 78 -9.80 9.91 12.08
N PRO A 79 -10.20 8.89 11.29
CA PRO A 79 -9.37 8.37 10.21
C PRO A 79 -9.21 9.35 9.05
N GLN A 80 -10.09 10.31 8.92
CA GLN A 80 -10.10 11.25 7.81
C GLN A 80 -10.09 10.52 6.46
N SER A 81 -9.34 10.99 5.50
CA SER A 81 -9.27 10.36 4.17
C SER A 81 -8.60 8.97 4.13
N THR A 82 -8.04 8.46 5.23
CA THR A 82 -7.60 7.05 5.26
C THR A 82 -8.79 6.09 5.21
N PHE A 83 -9.97 6.53 5.66
CA PHE A 83 -11.21 5.76 5.55
C PHE A 83 -11.64 5.49 4.10
N LYS A 84 -11.11 6.22 3.11
CA LYS A 84 -11.38 5.93 1.70
C LYS A 84 -10.98 4.51 1.30
N VAL A 85 -10.01 3.91 1.99
CA VAL A 85 -9.61 2.51 1.73
C VAL A 85 -10.73 1.54 2.11
N PRO A 86 -11.22 1.48 3.38
CA PRO A 86 -12.36 0.62 3.69
C PRO A 86 -13.65 1.03 2.97
N ASN A 87 -13.88 2.32 2.73
CA ASN A 87 -15.06 2.78 1.98
C ASN A 87 -15.07 2.23 0.55
N SER A 88 -13.91 2.19 -0.15
CA SER A 88 -13.79 1.56 -1.47
C SER A 88 -14.03 0.05 -1.43
N LEU A 89 -13.49 -0.64 -0.42
CA LEU A 89 -13.74 -2.08 -0.22
C LEU A 89 -15.24 -2.35 -0.07
N ILE A 90 -15.92 -1.57 0.75
CA ILE A 90 -17.35 -1.71 1.00
C ILE A 90 -18.15 -1.38 -0.27
N GLY A 91 -17.85 -0.24 -0.91
CA GLY A 91 -18.56 0.21 -2.12
C GLY A 91 -18.51 -0.80 -3.25
N LEU A 92 -17.34 -1.36 -3.53
CA LEU A 92 -17.15 -2.42 -4.52
C LEU A 92 -17.85 -3.73 -4.09
N GLN A 93 -17.77 -4.10 -2.82
CA GLN A 93 -18.35 -5.35 -2.32
C GLN A 93 -19.87 -5.38 -2.38
N VAL A 94 -20.52 -4.25 -2.15
CA VAL A 94 -22.00 -4.14 -2.15
C VAL A 94 -22.55 -3.69 -3.51
N GLY A 95 -21.70 -3.41 -4.49
CA GLY A 95 -22.10 -2.96 -5.82
C GLY A 95 -22.59 -1.51 -5.86
N ALA A 96 -22.21 -0.66 -4.90
CA ALA A 96 -22.45 0.80 -4.95
C ALA A 96 -21.56 1.50 -6.00
N VAL A 97 -20.47 0.84 -6.38
CA VAL A 97 -19.62 1.13 -7.54
C VAL A 97 -19.23 -0.20 -8.19
N GLU A 98 -19.10 -0.23 -9.51
CA GLU A 98 -18.83 -1.45 -10.27
C GLU A 98 -17.34 -1.83 -10.25
N ASP A 99 -16.47 -0.84 -10.50
CA ASP A 99 -15.01 -1.02 -10.54
C ASP A 99 -14.26 0.28 -10.25
N GLU A 100 -12.94 0.30 -10.46
CA GLU A 100 -12.11 1.50 -10.30
C GLU A 100 -12.36 2.59 -11.35
N TYR A 101 -13.10 2.31 -12.41
CA TYR A 101 -13.45 3.25 -13.47
C TYR A 101 -14.86 3.82 -13.31
N ASP A 102 -15.65 3.37 -12.32
CA ASP A 102 -16.99 3.88 -12.03
C ASP A 102 -16.96 5.40 -11.79
N ILE A 103 -17.73 6.14 -12.61
CA ILE A 103 -17.69 7.60 -12.66
C ILE A 103 -18.83 8.19 -11.83
N LYS A 104 -18.46 9.15 -10.95
CA LYS A 104 -19.42 10.11 -10.42
C LYS A 104 -19.17 11.47 -11.04
N TYR A 105 -20.23 12.08 -11.50
CA TYR A 105 -20.19 13.39 -12.15
C TYR A 105 -20.10 14.48 -11.11
N TRP A 106 -19.28 15.50 -11.41
CA TRP A 106 -19.12 16.66 -10.57
C TRP A 106 -20.44 17.45 -10.48
N ASP A 107 -20.77 17.90 -9.28
CA ASP A 107 -22.01 18.61 -8.97
C ASP A 107 -21.97 20.12 -9.34
N GLY A 108 -20.87 20.59 -9.96
CA GLY A 108 -20.68 22.00 -10.33
C GLY A 108 -20.30 22.91 -9.16
N VAL A 109 -20.17 22.37 -7.94
CA VAL A 109 -19.76 23.16 -6.76
C VAL A 109 -18.24 23.33 -6.76
N GLU A 110 -17.77 24.56 -6.87
CA GLU A 110 -16.33 24.85 -6.77
C GLU A 110 -15.84 24.66 -5.33
N ARG A 111 -14.78 23.87 -5.19
CA ARG A 111 -14.09 23.56 -3.94
C ARG A 111 -12.68 24.13 -3.99
N GLU A 112 -12.07 24.39 -2.84
CA GLU A 112 -10.72 24.94 -2.70
C GLU A 112 -9.64 24.08 -3.40
N ILE A 113 -9.84 22.78 -3.46
CA ILE A 113 -8.91 21.85 -4.14
C ILE A 113 -9.35 21.73 -5.60
N GLU A 114 -8.66 22.42 -6.50
CA GLU A 114 -8.97 22.45 -7.94
C GLU A 114 -9.15 21.07 -8.55
N ALA A 115 -8.30 20.11 -8.16
CA ALA A 115 -8.38 18.72 -8.63
C ALA A 115 -9.72 18.04 -8.33
N TRP A 116 -10.55 18.58 -7.42
CA TRP A 116 -11.87 18.06 -7.08
C TRP A 116 -13.00 18.58 -7.96
N ASN A 117 -12.75 19.62 -8.73
CA ASN A 117 -13.75 20.35 -9.51
C ASN A 117 -13.90 19.76 -10.93
N ARG A 118 -14.13 18.47 -11.00
CA ARG A 118 -14.35 17.70 -12.24
C ARG A 118 -14.91 16.32 -11.94
N ASP A 119 -15.35 15.60 -12.96
CA ASP A 119 -15.75 14.21 -12.85
C ASP A 119 -14.60 13.31 -12.38
N HIS A 120 -14.94 12.32 -11.58
CA HIS A 120 -13.95 11.38 -11.06
C HIS A 120 -14.40 9.93 -11.20
N THR A 121 -13.45 9.06 -11.58
CA THR A 121 -13.58 7.63 -11.35
C THR A 121 -13.22 7.31 -9.89
N LEU A 122 -13.61 6.12 -9.40
CA LEU A 122 -13.22 5.66 -8.06
C LEU A 122 -11.68 5.71 -7.87
N GLY A 123 -10.91 5.24 -8.87
CA GLY A 123 -9.46 5.27 -8.85
C GLY A 123 -8.89 6.70 -8.80
N SER A 124 -9.41 7.63 -9.61
CA SER A 124 -8.97 9.03 -9.58
C SER A 124 -9.39 9.73 -8.29
N ALA A 125 -10.55 9.40 -7.72
CA ALA A 125 -11.03 9.91 -6.44
C ALA A 125 -10.16 9.43 -5.26
N MET A 126 -9.67 8.19 -5.30
CA MET A 126 -8.69 7.68 -4.33
C MET A 126 -7.40 8.47 -4.40
N ARG A 127 -6.83 8.62 -5.61
CA ARG A 127 -5.55 9.32 -5.86
C ARG A 127 -5.59 10.78 -5.42
N ASN A 128 -6.64 11.51 -5.80
CA ASN A 128 -6.83 12.92 -5.47
C ASN A 128 -7.53 13.15 -4.13
N SER A 129 -7.84 12.07 -3.41
CA SER A 129 -8.52 12.13 -2.10
C SER A 129 -9.84 12.89 -2.12
N VAL A 130 -10.64 12.76 -3.19
CA VAL A 130 -11.88 13.53 -3.45
C VAL A 130 -12.95 13.20 -2.42
N VAL A 131 -13.30 14.16 -1.57
CA VAL A 131 -14.24 13.93 -0.47
C VAL A 131 -15.65 13.72 -1.00
N TRP A 132 -16.13 14.59 -1.88
CA TRP A 132 -17.51 14.54 -2.38
C TRP A 132 -17.87 13.22 -3.09
N TYR A 133 -16.89 12.60 -3.82
CA TYR A 133 -17.08 11.30 -4.45
C TYR A 133 -17.40 10.22 -3.39
N TYR A 134 -16.58 10.17 -2.34
CA TYR A 134 -16.73 9.19 -1.27
C TYR A 134 -17.95 9.43 -0.39
N GLN A 135 -18.37 10.68 -0.24
CA GLN A 135 -19.64 11.04 0.41
C GLN A 135 -20.83 10.53 -0.41
N ALA A 136 -20.82 10.75 -1.73
CA ALA A 136 -21.85 10.21 -2.61
C ALA A 136 -21.89 8.68 -2.56
N MET A 137 -20.73 8.03 -2.69
CA MET A 137 -20.64 6.56 -2.61
C MET A 137 -21.11 6.02 -1.24
N ALA A 138 -20.79 6.70 -0.14
CA ALA A 138 -21.28 6.30 1.18
C ALA A 138 -22.81 6.37 1.30
N ARG A 139 -23.45 7.39 0.70
CA ARG A 139 -24.91 7.47 0.61
C ARG A 139 -25.49 6.34 -0.24
N ASP A 140 -24.82 5.97 -1.36
CA ASP A 140 -25.25 4.85 -2.23
C ASP A 140 -25.09 3.50 -1.51
N ILE A 141 -24.05 3.29 -0.69
CA ILE A 141 -23.88 2.12 0.19
C ILE A 141 -25.03 2.02 1.20
N GLY A 142 -25.44 3.15 1.76
CA GLY A 142 -26.47 3.23 2.79
C GLY A 142 -25.98 2.84 4.18
N GLU A 143 -26.68 3.33 5.20
CA GLU A 143 -26.29 3.22 6.61
C GLU A 143 -26.22 1.76 7.10
N GLU A 144 -27.19 0.94 6.70
CA GLU A 144 -27.25 -0.47 7.11
C GLU A 144 -26.01 -1.25 6.64
N GLN A 145 -25.69 -1.18 5.36
CA GLN A 145 -24.53 -1.88 4.79
C GLN A 145 -23.23 -1.31 5.31
N MET A 146 -23.11 0.01 5.40
CA MET A 146 -21.92 0.65 5.96
C MET A 146 -21.65 0.18 7.38
N SER A 147 -22.66 0.22 8.25
CA SER A 147 -22.58 -0.23 9.64
C SER A 147 -22.20 -1.71 9.75
N LYS A 148 -22.85 -2.57 8.96
CA LYS A 148 -22.54 -4.00 8.91
C LYS A 148 -21.08 -4.27 8.55
N TRP A 149 -20.57 -3.63 7.50
CA TRP A 149 -19.22 -3.88 7.00
C TRP A 149 -18.14 -3.27 7.90
N VAL A 150 -18.35 -2.08 8.45
CA VAL A 150 -17.43 -1.47 9.42
C VAL A 150 -17.26 -2.37 10.65
N ARG A 151 -18.36 -3.02 11.11
CA ARG A 151 -18.29 -4.04 12.17
C ARG A 151 -17.61 -5.32 11.73
N ASN A 152 -17.91 -5.85 10.53
CA ASN A 152 -17.33 -7.09 10.03
C ASN A 152 -15.80 -7.04 9.93
N ILE A 153 -15.26 -5.88 9.57
CA ILE A 153 -13.80 -5.66 9.50
C ILE A 153 -13.19 -5.15 10.81
N SER A 154 -14.03 -4.95 11.85
CA SER A 154 -13.62 -4.43 13.16
C SER A 154 -12.81 -3.14 13.06
N TYR A 155 -13.27 -2.17 12.27
CA TYR A 155 -12.53 -0.94 11.99
C TYR A 155 -12.69 0.08 13.13
N GLY A 156 -11.63 0.30 13.90
CA GLY A 156 -11.59 1.24 15.03
C GLY A 156 -12.71 1.03 16.05
N ASN A 157 -13.35 2.11 16.48
CA ASN A 157 -14.49 2.07 17.41
C ASN A 157 -15.83 1.64 16.77
N GLN A 158 -15.84 1.47 15.43
CA GLN A 158 -17.00 1.03 14.65
C GLN A 158 -18.23 1.96 14.72
N ASP A 159 -18.06 3.19 15.18
CA ASP A 159 -19.14 4.16 15.36
C ASP A 159 -19.36 5.00 14.11
N ILE A 160 -20.49 4.79 13.43
CA ILE A 160 -20.91 5.56 12.26
C ILE A 160 -22.04 6.55 12.55
N SER A 161 -22.37 6.80 13.82
CA SER A 161 -23.51 7.64 14.24
C SER A 161 -23.35 9.13 13.85
N GLY A 162 -22.16 9.56 13.44
CA GLY A 162 -21.85 10.92 13.02
C GLY A 162 -22.41 11.34 11.66
N GLY A 163 -23.26 10.48 11.04
CA GLY A 163 -23.87 10.72 9.72
C GLY A 163 -23.17 9.97 8.60
N ILE A 164 -23.97 9.34 7.71
CA ILE A 164 -23.49 8.39 6.70
C ILE A 164 -22.35 8.92 5.81
N ASP A 165 -22.29 10.20 5.55
CA ASP A 165 -21.29 10.82 4.70
C ASP A 165 -20.30 11.74 5.46
N GLN A 166 -20.32 11.71 6.81
CA GLN A 166 -19.52 12.56 7.70
C GLN A 166 -18.76 11.80 8.78
N PHE A 167 -19.21 10.61 9.19
CA PHE A 167 -18.76 9.90 10.39
C PHE A 167 -17.22 9.69 10.45
N TRP A 168 -16.52 9.67 9.33
CA TRP A 168 -15.05 9.52 9.25
C TRP A 168 -14.28 10.87 9.18
N LEU A 169 -15.00 11.99 9.02
CA LEU A 169 -14.45 13.34 8.84
C LEU A 169 -14.52 14.13 10.17
N SER A 170 -13.63 13.82 11.12
CA SER A 170 -13.61 14.46 12.45
C SER A 170 -14.94 14.35 13.20
N SER A 171 -15.57 13.20 13.14
CA SER A 171 -16.86 12.90 13.78
C SER A 171 -16.75 11.64 14.67
N SER A 172 -17.71 10.72 14.59
CA SER A 172 -17.83 9.61 15.54
C SER A 172 -16.85 8.46 15.35
N LEU A 173 -16.42 8.19 14.09
CA LEU A 173 -15.50 7.09 13.83
C LEU A 173 -14.07 7.48 14.20
N GLU A 174 -13.44 6.62 15.01
CA GLU A 174 -12.05 6.77 15.41
C GLU A 174 -11.31 5.45 15.29
N ILE A 175 -10.02 5.53 14.95
CA ILE A 175 -9.11 4.38 14.82
C ILE A 175 -7.71 4.77 15.32
N SER A 176 -7.00 3.82 15.95
CA SER A 176 -5.62 4.03 16.36
C SER A 176 -4.63 3.67 15.26
N PRO A 177 -3.42 4.23 15.27
CA PRO A 177 -2.34 3.81 14.38
C PRO A 177 -2.05 2.31 14.43
N MET A 178 -2.17 1.69 15.60
CA MET A 178 -1.99 0.25 15.78
C MET A 178 -3.10 -0.55 15.05
N GLU A 179 -4.35 -0.12 15.16
CA GLU A 179 -5.47 -0.73 14.46
C GLU A 179 -5.35 -0.54 12.94
N GLN A 180 -4.88 0.62 12.47
CA GLN A 180 -4.61 0.88 11.05
C GLN A 180 -3.61 -0.12 10.47
N VAL A 181 -2.48 -0.34 11.16
CA VAL A 181 -1.43 -1.29 10.74
C VAL A 181 -2.01 -2.70 10.63
N GLY A 182 -2.81 -3.14 11.60
CA GLY A 182 -3.45 -4.46 11.58
C GLY A 182 -4.50 -4.61 10.48
N PHE A 183 -5.27 -3.57 10.19
CA PHE A 183 -6.23 -3.55 9.08
C PHE A 183 -5.50 -3.66 7.73
N LEU A 184 -4.42 -2.90 7.54
CA LEU A 184 -3.63 -2.88 6.31
C LEU A 184 -2.87 -4.18 6.06
N GLU A 185 -2.37 -4.84 7.12
CA GLU A 185 -1.81 -6.18 7.02
C GLU A 185 -2.84 -7.18 6.48
N LYS A 186 -4.06 -7.20 7.06
CA LYS A 186 -5.14 -8.06 6.58
C LYS A 186 -5.55 -7.75 5.13
N LEU A 187 -5.55 -6.49 4.72
CA LEU A 187 -5.81 -6.10 3.33
C LEU A 187 -4.69 -6.60 2.42
N TYR A 188 -3.43 -6.43 2.81
CA TYR A 188 -2.28 -6.91 2.06
C TYR A 188 -2.36 -8.42 1.83
N GLU A 189 -2.61 -9.19 2.88
CA GLU A 189 -2.71 -10.65 2.88
C GLU A 189 -4.00 -11.18 2.23
N GLU A 190 -4.92 -10.28 1.79
CA GLU A 190 -6.25 -10.64 1.28
C GLU A 190 -7.05 -11.48 2.30
N ASN A 191 -6.90 -11.16 3.58
CA ASN A 191 -7.50 -11.85 4.71
C ASN A 191 -8.61 -11.03 5.42
N LEU A 192 -9.20 -10.06 4.68
CA LEU A 192 -10.44 -9.38 5.08
C LEU A 192 -11.66 -10.14 4.51
N PRO A 193 -12.86 -9.96 5.07
CA PRO A 193 -14.07 -10.68 4.63
C PRO A 193 -14.68 -10.09 3.33
N PHE A 194 -13.85 -9.69 2.38
CA PHE A 194 -14.22 -9.19 1.06
C PHE A 194 -13.79 -10.17 -0.03
N ASP A 195 -14.41 -10.08 -1.19
CA ASP A 195 -13.97 -10.82 -2.36
C ASP A 195 -12.53 -10.45 -2.73
N LYS A 196 -11.74 -11.43 -3.14
CA LYS A 196 -10.31 -11.23 -3.48
C LYS A 196 -10.12 -10.16 -4.56
N ASN A 197 -11.01 -10.13 -5.57
CA ASN A 197 -10.92 -9.14 -6.64
C ASN A 197 -11.15 -7.72 -6.12
N VAL A 198 -12.07 -7.54 -5.16
CA VAL A 198 -12.31 -6.25 -4.49
C VAL A 198 -11.03 -5.79 -3.77
N MET A 199 -10.42 -6.66 -2.97
CA MET A 199 -9.19 -6.33 -2.26
C MET A 199 -8.04 -6.00 -3.20
N LYS A 200 -7.87 -6.77 -4.29
CA LYS A 200 -6.84 -6.51 -5.31
C LYS A 200 -7.05 -5.17 -6.02
N THR A 201 -8.29 -4.83 -6.36
CA THR A 201 -8.64 -3.54 -6.97
C THR A 201 -8.29 -2.39 -6.04
N VAL A 202 -8.66 -2.47 -4.75
CA VAL A 202 -8.34 -1.41 -3.80
C VAL A 202 -6.82 -1.30 -3.57
N LYS A 203 -6.10 -2.41 -3.44
CA LYS A 203 -4.63 -2.38 -3.35
C LYS A 203 -4.02 -1.66 -4.55
N ARG A 204 -4.44 -1.99 -5.78
CA ARG A 204 -3.95 -1.32 -7.00
C ARG A 204 -4.19 0.19 -6.98
N MET A 205 -5.36 0.65 -6.51
CA MET A 205 -5.65 2.08 -6.38
C MET A 205 -4.79 2.78 -5.32
N MET A 206 -4.19 2.05 -4.37
CA MET A 206 -3.31 2.58 -3.33
C MET A 206 -1.86 2.75 -3.79
N ILE A 207 -1.44 2.26 -4.97
CA ILE A 207 -0.06 2.39 -5.46
C ILE A 207 0.33 3.86 -5.51
N GLN A 208 1.45 4.20 -4.88
CA GLN A 208 2.01 5.55 -4.79
C GLN A 208 3.32 5.67 -5.57
N GLN A 209 4.13 4.62 -5.53
CA GLN A 209 5.43 4.58 -6.18
C GLN A 209 5.84 3.14 -6.44
N GLU A 210 6.41 2.91 -7.60
CA GLU A 210 7.06 1.66 -7.97
C GLU A 210 8.53 1.96 -8.24
N GLY A 211 9.42 1.27 -7.56
CA GLY A 211 10.86 1.28 -7.76
C GLY A 211 11.36 -0.06 -8.27
N GLU A 212 12.66 -0.19 -8.51
CA GLU A 212 13.24 -1.47 -8.98
C GLU A 212 13.10 -2.60 -7.96
N THR A 213 13.12 -2.27 -6.66
CA THR A 213 13.15 -3.25 -5.56
C THR A 213 11.98 -3.12 -4.60
N PHE A 214 11.03 -2.22 -4.86
CA PHE A 214 9.90 -2.00 -3.98
C PHE A 214 8.65 -1.50 -4.71
N THR A 215 7.49 -1.74 -4.11
CA THR A 215 6.23 -1.06 -4.44
C THR A 215 5.63 -0.49 -3.17
N LEU A 216 5.38 0.82 -3.17
CA LEU A 216 4.79 1.55 -2.06
C LEU A 216 3.31 1.79 -2.31
N TYR A 217 2.50 1.37 -1.34
CA TYR A 217 1.06 1.60 -1.31
C TYR A 217 0.73 2.53 -0.15
N GLY A 218 -0.14 3.50 -0.36
CA GLY A 218 -0.41 4.46 0.70
C GLY A 218 -1.66 5.28 0.53
N LYS A 219 -2.14 5.82 1.65
CA LYS A 219 -3.23 6.79 1.71
C LYS A 219 -2.97 7.84 2.78
N THR A 220 -3.10 9.09 2.38
CA THR A 220 -3.07 10.25 3.28
C THR A 220 -4.43 10.48 3.92
N GLY A 221 -4.44 11.10 5.11
CA GLY A 221 -5.63 11.63 5.76
C GLY A 221 -5.30 12.91 6.49
N GLN A 222 -6.19 13.91 6.44
CA GLN A 222 -5.98 15.18 7.12
C GLN A 222 -7.29 15.78 7.59
N GLY A 223 -7.29 16.35 8.78
CA GLY A 223 -8.38 17.14 9.36
C GLY A 223 -8.16 17.39 10.85
N SER A 224 -8.75 18.46 11.38
CA SER A 224 -8.70 18.81 12.82
C SER A 224 -7.28 18.82 13.41
N GLY A 225 -6.29 19.30 12.64
CA GLY A 225 -4.89 19.38 13.10
C GLY A 225 -4.16 18.05 13.14
N ILE A 226 -4.72 16.98 12.54
CA ILE A 226 -4.14 15.64 12.51
C ILE A 226 -3.77 15.28 11.08
N GLY A 227 -2.54 14.82 10.90
CA GLY A 227 -2.02 14.26 9.66
C GLY A 227 -1.81 12.75 9.76
N TRP A 228 -2.27 12.02 8.74
CA TRP A 228 -2.07 10.60 8.55
C TRP A 228 -1.33 10.29 7.26
N TYR A 229 -0.47 9.29 7.32
CA TYR A 229 -0.07 8.52 6.16
C TYR A 229 0.04 7.04 6.54
N VAL A 230 -0.75 6.21 5.88
CA VAL A 230 -0.88 4.79 6.20
C VAL A 230 -0.77 3.96 4.93
N GLY A 231 -0.24 2.75 5.05
CA GLY A 231 -0.05 1.90 3.87
C GLY A 231 0.75 0.65 4.15
N PHE A 232 1.30 0.11 3.08
CA PHE A 232 2.26 -0.99 3.13
C PHE A 232 3.28 -0.85 2.01
N ILE A 233 4.43 -1.48 2.20
CA ILE A 233 5.50 -1.54 1.21
C ILE A 233 5.91 -2.98 0.99
N GLU A 234 5.96 -3.39 -0.26
CA GLU A 234 6.55 -4.65 -0.72
C GLU A 234 7.98 -4.39 -1.12
N THR A 235 8.90 -5.26 -0.71
CA THR A 235 10.30 -5.22 -1.10
C THR A 235 10.79 -6.62 -1.40
N ASP A 236 11.94 -6.77 -2.07
CA ASP A 236 12.58 -8.07 -2.31
C ASP A 236 12.85 -8.86 -1.02
N ASN A 237 12.97 -8.17 0.12
CA ASN A 237 13.33 -8.75 1.41
C ASN A 237 12.14 -9.00 2.35
N GLY A 238 10.94 -8.57 1.96
CA GLY A 238 9.72 -8.74 2.76
C GLY A 238 8.75 -7.60 2.62
N SER A 239 7.61 -7.74 3.28
CA SER A 239 6.51 -6.78 3.21
C SER A 239 6.20 -6.21 4.59
N TYR A 240 5.89 -4.92 4.63
CA TYR A 240 5.69 -4.18 5.87
C TYR A 240 4.45 -3.31 5.75
N SER A 241 3.56 -3.34 6.74
CA SER A 241 2.53 -2.30 6.90
C SER A 241 3.04 -1.19 7.80
N PHE A 242 2.58 0.03 7.55
CA PHE A 242 2.98 1.19 8.33
C PHE A 242 1.83 2.14 8.61
N ALA A 243 1.97 2.92 9.68
CA ALA A 243 1.09 4.03 9.98
C ALA A 243 1.88 5.16 10.63
N THR A 244 1.77 6.36 10.08
CA THR A 244 2.22 7.61 10.67
C THR A 244 1.01 8.44 11.04
N ASN A 245 0.96 8.88 12.29
CA ASN A 245 -0.03 9.86 12.77
C ASN A 245 0.67 10.96 13.54
N ILE A 246 0.37 12.21 13.19
CA ILE A 246 1.02 13.38 13.81
C ILE A 246 0.02 14.48 14.11
N ALA A 247 0.35 15.32 15.08
CA ALA A 247 -0.21 16.67 15.18
C ALA A 247 0.43 17.54 14.08
N GLY A 248 -0.31 17.75 12.97
CA GLY A 248 0.21 18.43 11.79
C GLY A 248 -0.54 18.05 10.51
N THR A 249 0.17 18.09 9.38
CA THR A 249 -0.41 17.86 8.06
C THR A 249 -0.15 16.44 7.54
N SER A 250 -0.98 15.98 6.61
CA SER A 250 -0.75 14.71 5.93
C SER A 250 0.49 14.73 5.03
N THR A 251 0.88 15.90 4.55
CA THR A 251 2.13 16.10 3.80
C THR A 251 3.33 15.82 4.68
N ASP A 252 3.34 16.37 5.91
CA ASP A 252 4.40 16.09 6.89
C ASP A 252 4.42 14.60 7.29
N ALA A 253 3.25 13.99 7.54
CA ALA A 253 3.15 12.57 7.86
C ALA A 253 3.72 11.70 6.74
N LYS A 254 3.45 12.04 5.48
CA LYS A 254 4.01 11.35 4.31
C LYS A 254 5.51 11.53 4.23
N ALA A 255 6.01 12.76 4.37
CA ALA A 255 7.44 13.06 4.33
C ALA A 255 8.21 12.26 5.40
N ILE A 256 7.75 12.31 6.67
CA ILE A 256 8.33 11.53 7.78
C ILE A 256 8.37 10.04 7.43
N THR A 257 7.27 9.49 6.90
CA THR A 257 7.24 8.07 6.51
C THR A 257 8.28 7.75 5.45
N MET A 258 8.35 8.56 4.39
CA MET A 258 9.30 8.35 3.28
C MET A 258 10.75 8.38 3.80
N ASP A 259 11.11 9.34 4.64
CA ASP A 259 12.44 9.46 5.21
C ASP A 259 12.79 8.26 6.10
N ILE A 260 11.84 7.78 6.90
CA ILE A 260 12.02 6.57 7.72
C ILE A 260 12.21 5.33 6.85
N LEU A 261 11.37 5.13 5.83
CA LEU A 261 11.48 3.98 4.92
C LEU A 261 12.84 3.98 4.18
N LYS A 262 13.33 5.16 3.77
CA LYS A 262 14.68 5.33 3.18
C LYS A 262 15.79 5.04 4.19
N LYS A 263 15.70 5.58 5.42
CA LYS A 263 16.67 5.31 6.49
C LYS A 263 16.85 3.81 6.73
N TYR A 264 15.75 3.06 6.73
CA TYR A 264 15.77 1.61 6.93
C TYR A 264 15.97 0.80 5.63
N LYS A 265 16.30 1.47 4.51
CA LYS A 265 16.59 0.83 3.22
C LYS A 265 15.44 -0.05 2.70
N LEU A 266 14.21 0.33 3.00
CA LEU A 266 13.01 -0.30 2.43
C LEU A 266 12.64 0.29 1.08
N MET A 267 13.19 1.47 0.75
CA MET A 267 13.08 2.15 -0.54
C MET A 267 14.49 2.34 -1.10
N THR A 268 14.93 1.43 -1.95
CA THR A 268 16.25 1.48 -2.63
C THR A 268 16.04 1.32 -4.12
N GLY A 269 16.88 1.96 -4.97
CA GLY A 269 16.75 1.88 -6.42
C GLY A 269 15.71 2.89 -6.98
N GLU A 270 15.76 4.14 -6.51
CA GLU A 270 15.02 5.27 -7.13
C GLU A 270 15.72 5.75 -8.40
#